data_79fb572de8db72c01fb95f9baf77eab9
#
_entry.id   79fb572de8db72c01fb95f9baf77eab9
#
_cell.length_a   1.000
_cell.length_b   1.000
_cell.length_c   1.000
_cell.angle_alpha   90.00
_cell.angle_beta   90.00
_cell.angle_gamma   90.00
#
_symmetry.space_group_name_H-M   'P 1'
#
loop_
_entity.id
_entity.type
_entity.pdbx_description
1 polymer ?
#
loop_
_entity_poly.entity_id
_entity_poly.type
_entity_poly.pdbx_seq_one_letter_code
_entity_poly.pdbx_strand_id
1 'polypeptide(L)'
;MKSFKGKVAAITGAASGMGRTLALQLVKDGCSVSLSDVDTKGLAETVKLCKAAAAEANQTVKVTSQMLDVSNRDAMYAWADQTAKDHGKVNLVFNNAGVAYATPIEHIDYDKFEWIMGINFWGVVYGTKAFLPHLKASGEGHIINTSSLFGLCAQPTQSTYNATKFAVRGFTESLRQELDMMNCGVSATSVHPGGIKTAIARKSVAAPEIEEFTGTDSESGKQFFEKFFITSAEKAADIILKAVKGNKRRVLVGPDAVAMDAMVRTLPETYQAIIVGQMKKMRAKQLARKKRKAAEKEAQSA
;
A
#
# COMPACT_ATOMS: atom_id res chain seq x y z
N MET A 1 20.37 -6.31 -6.27
CA MET A 1 20.04 -7.65 -5.69
C MET A 1 19.42 -8.53 -6.77
N LYS A 2 20.06 -9.64 -7.11
CA LYS A 2 19.61 -10.53 -8.20
C LYS A 2 18.80 -11.73 -7.69
N SER A 3 19.00 -12.13 -6.43
CA SER A 3 18.33 -13.25 -5.76
C SER A 3 17.93 -12.89 -4.35
N PHE A 4 16.83 -13.47 -3.87
CA PHE A 4 16.38 -13.33 -2.49
C PHE A 4 16.85 -14.47 -1.58
N LYS A 5 17.42 -15.55 -2.16
CA LYS A 5 17.90 -16.69 -1.38
C LYS A 5 18.95 -16.26 -0.37
N GLY A 6 18.76 -16.66 0.88
CA GLY A 6 19.65 -16.31 2.01
C GLY A 6 19.59 -14.82 2.43
N LYS A 7 18.64 -14.04 1.91
CA LYS A 7 18.37 -12.66 2.34
C LYS A 7 17.36 -12.63 3.49
N VAL A 8 17.21 -11.44 4.09
CA VAL A 8 16.25 -11.17 5.16
C VAL A 8 15.39 -9.97 4.78
N ALA A 9 14.08 -10.12 4.84
CA ALA A 9 13.12 -9.07 4.52
C ALA A 9 12.25 -8.72 5.74
N ALA A 10 12.17 -7.45 6.08
CA ALA A 10 11.20 -6.89 7.02
C ALA A 10 9.98 -6.36 6.25
N ILE A 11 8.76 -6.69 6.69
CA ILE A 11 7.51 -6.37 5.97
C ILE A 11 6.48 -5.83 6.95
N THR A 12 6.03 -4.59 6.76
CA THR A 12 4.90 -4.01 7.50
C THR A 12 3.58 -4.26 6.77
N GLY A 13 2.47 -4.32 7.52
CA GLY A 13 1.16 -4.64 6.93
C GLY A 13 1.08 -6.09 6.42
N ALA A 14 1.73 -7.02 7.13
CA ALA A 14 1.91 -8.39 6.69
C ALA A 14 0.74 -9.32 7.02
N ALA A 15 -0.27 -8.87 7.76
CA ALA A 15 -1.40 -9.71 8.17
C ALA A 15 -2.33 -10.09 7.01
N SER A 16 -2.29 -9.37 5.89
CA SER A 16 -3.19 -9.63 4.76
C SER A 16 -2.67 -9.05 3.43
N GLY A 17 -3.41 -9.26 2.35
CA GLY A 17 -3.22 -8.58 1.07
C GLY A 17 -1.81 -8.69 0.49
N MET A 18 -1.28 -7.57 -0.01
CA MET A 18 0.04 -7.54 -0.64
C MET A 18 1.17 -7.91 0.32
N GLY A 19 1.13 -7.46 1.58
CA GLY A 19 2.18 -7.77 2.58
C GLY A 19 2.28 -9.26 2.85
N ARG A 20 1.13 -9.95 3.04
CA ARG A 20 1.09 -11.41 3.17
C ARG A 20 1.65 -12.09 1.93
N THR A 21 1.22 -11.68 0.75
CA THR A 21 1.62 -12.32 -0.50
C THR A 21 3.10 -12.12 -0.81
N LEU A 22 3.65 -10.93 -0.53
CA LEU A 22 5.09 -10.67 -0.59
C LEU A 22 5.87 -11.61 0.34
N ALA A 23 5.42 -11.78 1.59
CA ALA A 23 6.04 -12.70 2.52
C ALA A 23 6.05 -14.15 2.01
N LEU A 24 4.91 -14.63 1.49
CA LEU A 24 4.77 -15.98 0.93
C LEU A 24 5.71 -16.22 -0.26
N GLN A 25 5.81 -15.28 -1.17
CA GLN A 25 6.70 -15.42 -2.32
C GLN A 25 8.17 -15.36 -1.94
N LEU A 26 8.53 -14.48 -0.99
CA LEU A 26 9.90 -14.35 -0.51
C LEU A 26 10.39 -15.62 0.19
N VAL A 27 9.56 -16.25 1.04
CA VAL A 27 9.97 -17.50 1.71
C VAL A 27 10.11 -18.65 0.72
N LYS A 28 9.31 -18.72 -0.34
CA LYS A 28 9.48 -19.67 -1.45
C LYS A 28 10.79 -19.47 -2.21
N ASP A 29 11.26 -18.22 -2.31
CA ASP A 29 12.55 -17.85 -2.91
C ASP A 29 13.74 -18.04 -1.92
N GLY A 30 13.53 -18.61 -0.73
CA GLY A 30 14.56 -18.85 0.27
C GLY A 30 14.99 -17.61 1.07
N CYS A 31 14.12 -16.61 1.17
CA CYS A 31 14.32 -15.41 1.98
C CYS A 31 13.69 -15.57 3.36
N SER A 32 14.44 -15.31 4.43
CA SER A 32 13.89 -15.19 5.77
C SER A 32 13.08 -13.90 5.92
N VAL A 33 12.03 -13.91 6.75
CA VAL A 33 11.14 -12.76 6.89
C VAL A 33 10.88 -12.40 8.35
N SER A 34 10.86 -11.09 8.63
CA SER A 34 10.35 -10.48 9.86
C SER A 34 9.06 -9.72 9.50
N LEU A 35 7.95 -10.12 10.07
CA LEU A 35 6.60 -9.66 9.70
C LEU A 35 6.02 -8.78 10.80
N SER A 36 5.33 -7.69 10.43
CA SER A 36 4.64 -6.87 11.41
C SER A 36 3.28 -6.38 10.92
N ASP A 37 2.33 -6.27 11.85
CA ASP A 37 0.98 -5.75 11.65
C ASP A 37 0.34 -5.43 13.01
N VAL A 38 -0.71 -4.62 13.02
CA VAL A 38 -1.59 -4.43 14.18
C VAL A 38 -2.63 -5.55 14.33
N ASP A 39 -2.98 -6.24 13.24
CA ASP A 39 -3.88 -7.40 13.22
C ASP A 39 -3.09 -8.67 13.60
N THR A 40 -3.03 -8.95 14.89
CA THR A 40 -2.28 -10.09 15.43
C THR A 40 -2.81 -11.45 14.95
N LYS A 41 -4.12 -11.58 14.72
CA LYS A 41 -4.74 -12.83 14.22
C LYS A 41 -4.35 -13.08 12.76
N GLY A 42 -4.50 -12.06 11.91
CA GLY A 42 -4.07 -12.13 10.52
C GLY A 42 -2.57 -12.34 10.37
N LEU A 43 -1.77 -11.76 11.28
CA LEU A 43 -0.31 -11.92 11.30
C LEU A 43 0.09 -13.37 11.68
N ALA A 44 -0.53 -13.96 12.69
CA ALA A 44 -0.30 -15.36 13.07
C ALA A 44 -0.63 -16.32 11.92
N GLU A 45 -1.73 -16.08 11.20
CA GLU A 45 -2.08 -16.87 10.01
C GLU A 45 -1.03 -16.71 8.91
N THR A 46 -0.51 -15.51 8.67
CA THR A 46 0.56 -15.28 7.69
C THR A 46 1.83 -16.04 8.07
N VAL A 47 2.23 -16.06 9.35
CA VAL A 47 3.36 -16.84 9.84
C VAL A 47 3.19 -18.32 9.54
N LYS A 48 2.01 -18.89 9.84
CA LYS A 48 1.67 -20.29 9.55
C LYS A 48 1.79 -20.59 8.05
N LEU A 49 1.19 -19.74 7.21
CA LEU A 49 1.25 -19.89 5.75
C LEU A 49 2.68 -19.77 5.21
N CYS A 50 3.50 -18.86 5.74
CA CYS A 50 4.90 -18.71 5.34
C CYS A 50 5.73 -19.98 5.66
N LYS A 51 5.54 -20.56 6.85
CA LYS A 51 6.22 -21.80 7.22
C LYS A 51 5.82 -22.97 6.31
N ALA A 52 4.53 -23.10 5.99
CA ALA A 52 4.04 -24.12 5.06
C ALA A 52 4.61 -23.91 3.64
N ALA A 53 4.54 -22.68 3.13
CA ALA A 53 5.04 -22.35 1.80
C ALA A 53 6.55 -22.56 1.65
N ALA A 54 7.34 -22.30 2.70
CA ALA A 54 8.77 -22.58 2.71
C ALA A 54 9.04 -24.09 2.67
N ALA A 55 8.30 -24.89 3.47
CA ALA A 55 8.42 -26.35 3.49
C ALA A 55 8.07 -26.96 2.12
N GLU A 56 6.96 -26.55 1.50
CA GLU A 56 6.56 -26.98 0.15
C GLU A 56 7.63 -26.66 -0.90
N ALA A 57 8.33 -25.54 -0.76
CA ALA A 57 9.40 -25.12 -1.66
C ALA A 57 10.79 -25.67 -1.28
N ASN A 58 10.88 -26.59 -0.28
CA ASN A 58 12.12 -27.12 0.25
C ASN A 58 13.14 -26.04 0.65
N GLN A 59 12.65 -24.95 1.28
CA GLN A 59 13.48 -23.84 1.77
C GLN A 59 13.57 -23.87 3.29
N THR A 60 14.79 -23.67 3.80
CA THR A 60 15.03 -23.46 5.23
C THR A 60 15.16 -21.95 5.46
N VAL A 61 14.10 -21.33 6.04
CA VAL A 61 14.04 -19.90 6.33
C VAL A 61 13.55 -19.64 7.75
N LYS A 62 13.98 -18.54 8.33
CA LYS A 62 13.48 -18.05 9.62
C LYS A 62 12.31 -17.11 9.37
N VAL A 63 11.21 -17.32 10.10
CA VAL A 63 10.01 -16.46 10.08
C VAL A 63 9.78 -15.94 11.49
N THR A 64 9.90 -14.63 11.68
CA THR A 64 9.57 -13.95 12.95
C THR A 64 8.40 -12.99 12.73
N SER A 65 7.71 -12.61 13.82
CA SER A 65 6.62 -11.65 13.74
C SER A 65 6.49 -10.85 15.03
N GLN A 66 6.01 -9.60 14.90
CA GLN A 66 5.77 -8.70 16.03
C GLN A 66 4.52 -7.85 15.75
N MET A 67 3.68 -7.66 16.77
CA MET A 67 2.61 -6.66 16.72
C MET A 67 3.25 -5.26 16.69
N LEU A 68 2.87 -4.44 15.71
CA LEU A 68 3.44 -3.11 15.51
C LEU A 68 2.42 -2.16 14.89
N ASP A 69 2.19 -1.04 15.55
CA ASP A 69 1.64 0.15 14.93
C ASP A 69 2.79 0.96 14.30
N VAL A 70 2.78 1.07 12.97
CA VAL A 70 3.84 1.77 12.23
C VAL A 70 3.90 3.27 12.49
N SER A 71 2.84 3.87 13.04
CA SER A 71 2.81 5.27 13.46
C SER A 71 3.58 5.52 14.76
N ASN A 72 3.88 4.47 15.53
CA ASN A 72 4.72 4.55 16.71
C ASN A 72 6.21 4.46 16.32
N ARG A 73 6.89 5.61 16.37
CA ARG A 73 8.30 5.72 15.99
C ARG A 73 9.20 4.80 16.80
N ASP A 74 9.09 4.82 18.11
CA ASP A 74 10.01 4.11 18.99
C ASP A 74 9.82 2.58 18.89
N ALA A 75 8.58 2.12 18.73
CA ALA A 75 8.28 0.73 18.44
C ALA A 75 8.85 0.27 17.07
N MET A 76 8.86 1.14 16.06
CA MET A 76 9.45 0.86 14.76
C MET A 76 10.97 0.65 14.85
N TYR A 77 11.68 1.50 15.60
CA TYR A 77 13.12 1.35 15.82
C TYR A 77 13.44 0.09 16.62
N ALA A 78 12.69 -0.18 17.70
CA ALA A 78 12.84 -1.42 18.47
C ALA A 78 12.62 -2.68 17.61
N TRP A 79 11.65 -2.65 16.69
CA TRP A 79 11.42 -3.76 15.76
C TRP A 79 12.56 -3.94 14.74
N ALA A 80 13.13 -2.83 14.24
CA ALA A 80 14.27 -2.91 13.32
C ALA A 80 15.49 -3.55 13.99
N ASP A 81 15.83 -3.13 15.22
CA ASP A 81 16.93 -3.68 16.01
C ASP A 81 16.67 -5.16 16.37
N GLN A 82 15.46 -5.51 16.78
CA GLN A 82 15.09 -6.88 17.08
C GLN A 82 15.18 -7.77 15.82
N THR A 83 14.74 -7.25 14.66
CA THR A 83 14.87 -7.98 13.38
C THR A 83 16.32 -8.27 13.05
N ALA A 84 17.20 -7.28 13.19
CA ALA A 84 18.64 -7.46 12.94
C ALA A 84 19.26 -8.48 13.92
N LYS A 85 18.89 -8.42 15.20
CA LYS A 85 19.33 -9.37 16.22
C LYS A 85 18.85 -10.80 15.93
N ASP A 86 17.58 -10.97 15.56
CA ASP A 86 16.98 -12.28 15.32
C ASP A 86 17.54 -12.98 14.07
N HIS A 87 17.83 -12.21 13.01
CA HIS A 87 18.21 -12.73 11.71
C HIS A 87 19.69 -12.55 11.36
N GLY A 88 20.45 -11.80 12.19
CA GLY A 88 21.87 -11.48 11.97
C GLY A 88 22.14 -10.43 10.90
N LYS A 89 21.14 -10.06 10.10
CA LYS A 89 21.21 -9.04 9.05
C LYS A 89 19.80 -8.62 8.59
N VAL A 90 19.71 -7.51 7.85
CA VAL A 90 18.50 -7.14 7.10
C VAL A 90 18.90 -6.67 5.71
N ASN A 91 18.27 -7.20 4.66
CA ASN A 91 18.56 -6.85 3.26
C ASN A 91 17.42 -6.09 2.58
N LEU A 92 16.18 -6.31 3.03
CA LEU A 92 15.00 -5.67 2.44
C LEU A 92 14.08 -5.12 3.53
N VAL A 93 13.52 -3.94 3.28
CA VAL A 93 12.38 -3.45 4.05
C VAL A 93 11.25 -3.06 3.12
N PHE A 94 10.08 -3.64 3.34
CA PHE A 94 8.84 -3.30 2.66
C PHE A 94 7.98 -2.46 3.60
N ASN A 95 8.01 -1.16 3.43
CA ASN A 95 7.09 -0.23 4.06
C ASN A 95 5.75 -0.31 3.30
N ASN A 96 4.94 -1.31 3.65
CA ASN A 96 3.73 -1.67 2.91
C ASN A 96 2.44 -1.38 3.70
N ALA A 97 2.50 -1.25 5.02
CA ALA A 97 1.34 -0.89 5.83
C ALA A 97 0.68 0.39 5.32
N GLY A 98 -0.65 0.41 5.31
CA GLY A 98 -1.39 1.58 4.88
C GLY A 98 -2.90 1.41 5.04
N VAL A 99 -3.57 2.54 5.19
CA VAL A 99 -5.01 2.67 5.37
C VAL A 99 -5.58 3.67 4.36
N ALA A 100 -6.90 3.70 4.20
CA ALA A 100 -7.60 4.64 3.33
C ALA A 100 -8.69 5.38 4.10
N TYR A 101 -8.81 6.68 3.80
CA TYR A 101 -9.86 7.55 4.32
C TYR A 101 -10.44 8.38 3.17
N ALA A 102 -11.76 8.33 3.03
CA ALA A 102 -12.50 9.03 1.98
C ALA A 102 -13.39 10.11 2.61
N THR A 103 -13.25 11.37 2.17
CA THR A 103 -14.05 12.49 2.65
C THR A 103 -14.06 13.63 1.61
N PRO A 104 -15.17 14.39 1.46
CA PRO A 104 -15.12 15.69 0.80
C PRO A 104 -14.18 16.63 1.57
N ILE A 105 -13.52 17.56 0.87
CA ILE A 105 -12.48 18.40 1.50
C ILE A 105 -13.01 19.31 2.62
N GLU A 106 -14.24 19.79 2.48
CA GLU A 106 -14.93 20.63 3.48
C GLU A 106 -15.29 19.88 4.76
N HIS A 107 -15.32 18.53 4.73
CA HIS A 107 -15.64 17.66 5.86
C HIS A 107 -14.42 16.85 6.34
N ILE A 108 -13.21 17.35 6.09
CA ILE A 108 -12.01 16.73 6.61
C ILE A 108 -12.00 16.83 8.14
N ASP A 109 -11.96 15.66 8.77
CA ASP A 109 -11.64 15.52 10.19
C ASP A 109 -10.11 15.55 10.35
N TYR A 110 -9.59 16.51 11.09
CA TYR A 110 -8.14 16.70 11.28
C TYR A 110 -7.50 15.51 11.99
N ASP A 111 -8.16 14.93 13.01
CA ASP A 111 -7.64 13.76 13.73
C ASP A 111 -7.52 12.55 12.77
N LYS A 112 -8.49 12.38 11.87
CA LYS A 112 -8.42 11.35 10.82
C LYS A 112 -7.34 11.64 9.79
N PHE A 113 -7.10 12.90 9.47
CA PHE A 113 -6.01 13.26 8.57
C PHE A 113 -4.65 13.02 9.22
N GLU A 114 -4.48 13.38 10.48
CA GLU A 114 -3.26 13.08 11.23
C GLU A 114 -3.04 11.56 11.38
N TRP A 115 -4.10 10.82 11.68
CA TRP A 115 -4.06 9.35 11.74
C TRP A 115 -3.58 8.71 10.43
N ILE A 116 -4.15 9.10 9.28
CA ILE A 116 -3.73 8.53 7.99
C ILE A 116 -2.31 8.98 7.60
N MET A 117 -1.92 10.21 7.92
CA MET A 117 -0.54 10.69 7.75
C MET A 117 0.43 9.91 8.62
N GLY A 118 0.08 9.64 9.88
CA GLY A 118 0.87 8.85 10.82
C GLY A 118 1.21 7.47 10.26
N ILE A 119 0.20 6.77 9.74
CA ILE A 119 0.38 5.41 9.21
C ILE A 119 1.04 5.43 7.82
N ASN A 120 0.44 6.16 6.86
CA ASN A 120 0.81 6.04 5.45
C ASN A 120 2.11 6.74 5.09
N PHE A 121 2.47 7.82 5.81
CA PHE A 121 3.67 8.61 5.53
C PHE A 121 4.72 8.47 6.62
N TRP A 122 4.40 8.83 7.88
CA TRP A 122 5.37 8.74 8.96
C TRP A 122 5.84 7.32 9.22
N GLY A 123 4.94 6.31 9.12
CA GLY A 123 5.32 4.90 9.19
C GLY A 123 6.36 4.51 8.14
N VAL A 124 6.25 5.04 6.92
CA VAL A 124 7.25 4.83 5.86
C VAL A 124 8.57 5.53 6.20
N VAL A 125 8.52 6.76 6.72
CA VAL A 125 9.72 7.51 7.12
C VAL A 125 10.43 6.79 8.28
N TYR A 126 9.70 6.37 9.30
CA TYR A 126 10.26 5.65 10.45
C TYR A 126 10.87 4.33 10.03
N GLY A 127 10.16 3.50 9.25
CA GLY A 127 10.68 2.24 8.74
C GLY A 127 11.92 2.41 7.89
N THR A 128 11.93 3.40 7.00
CA THR A 128 13.11 3.74 6.19
C THR A 128 14.31 4.09 7.07
N LYS A 129 14.13 5.02 8.02
CA LYS A 129 15.23 5.48 8.89
C LYS A 129 15.72 4.40 9.86
N ALA A 130 14.80 3.65 10.46
CA ALA A 130 15.13 2.59 11.42
C ALA A 130 15.93 1.45 10.76
N PHE A 131 15.54 1.04 9.56
CA PHE A 131 16.21 -0.07 8.87
C PHE A 131 17.46 0.35 8.08
N LEU A 132 17.63 1.61 7.70
CA LEU A 132 18.74 2.06 6.86
C LEU A 132 20.14 1.69 7.41
N PRO A 133 20.46 1.83 8.71
CA PRO A 133 21.75 1.38 9.26
C PRO A 133 21.98 -0.12 9.07
N HIS A 134 20.95 -0.94 9.34
CA HIS A 134 21.04 -2.40 9.20
C HIS A 134 21.17 -2.85 7.74
N LEU A 135 20.50 -2.15 6.81
CA LEU A 135 20.64 -2.38 5.37
C LEU A 135 22.06 -2.04 4.88
N LYS A 136 22.62 -0.91 5.33
CA LYS A 136 24.02 -0.54 5.03
C LYS A 136 25.00 -1.58 5.58
N ALA A 137 24.81 -2.02 6.82
CA ALA A 137 25.66 -3.02 7.46
C ALA A 137 25.63 -4.37 6.74
N SER A 138 24.53 -4.71 6.05
CA SER A 138 24.44 -5.96 5.27
C SER A 138 25.22 -5.95 3.96
N GLY A 139 25.73 -4.79 3.52
CA GLY A 139 26.45 -4.60 2.26
C GLY A 139 25.60 -4.64 0.99
N GLU A 140 24.35 -5.14 1.05
CA GLU A 140 23.40 -5.16 -0.05
C GLU A 140 21.97 -4.99 0.47
N GLY A 141 21.42 -3.78 0.33
CA GLY A 141 20.11 -3.42 0.87
C GLY A 141 19.12 -2.88 -0.16
N HIS A 142 17.83 -3.02 0.12
CA HIS A 142 16.78 -2.40 -0.71
C HIS A 142 15.59 -1.95 0.15
N ILE A 143 15.16 -0.71 -0.04
CA ILE A 143 13.99 -0.11 0.59
C ILE A 143 12.84 -0.07 -0.42
N ILE A 144 11.69 -0.60 -0.05
CA ILE A 144 10.52 -0.68 -0.91
C ILE A 144 9.38 0.07 -0.23
N ASN A 145 9.05 1.26 -0.75
CA ASN A 145 8.03 2.13 -0.18
C ASN A 145 6.75 2.10 -1.02
N THR A 146 5.65 1.69 -0.40
CA THR A 146 4.36 1.54 -1.07
C THR A 146 3.61 2.87 -1.09
N SER A 147 3.68 3.56 -2.22
CA SER A 147 2.81 4.68 -2.58
C SER A 147 1.46 4.14 -3.12
N SER A 148 0.97 4.65 -4.22
CA SER A 148 -0.28 4.25 -4.88
C SER A 148 -0.31 4.83 -6.29
N LEU A 149 -1.23 4.36 -7.12
CA LEU A 149 -1.77 5.11 -8.26
C LEU A 149 -2.18 6.53 -7.82
N PHE A 150 -2.76 6.69 -6.63
CA PHE A 150 -3.16 7.97 -6.04
C PHE A 150 -1.98 8.79 -5.46
N GLY A 151 -0.74 8.35 -5.65
CA GLY A 151 0.49 9.14 -5.55
C GLY A 151 0.99 9.63 -6.91
N LEU A 152 0.23 9.38 -8.00
CA LEU A 152 0.50 9.82 -9.37
C LEU A 152 -0.63 10.73 -9.90
N CYS A 153 -1.87 10.45 -9.53
CA CYS A 153 -3.04 11.24 -9.88
C CYS A 153 -3.92 11.49 -8.65
N ALA A 154 -4.57 12.64 -8.63
CA ALA A 154 -5.52 12.99 -7.58
C ALA A 154 -6.94 12.56 -7.95
N GLN A 155 -7.72 12.20 -6.94
CA GLN A 155 -9.13 11.82 -7.08
C GLN A 155 -9.99 12.64 -6.11
N PRO A 156 -11.19 13.11 -6.52
CA PRO A 156 -12.14 13.72 -5.59
C PRO A 156 -12.47 12.76 -4.43
N THR A 157 -12.71 13.31 -3.26
CA THR A 157 -12.96 12.60 -1.99
C THR A 157 -11.76 11.84 -1.41
N GLN A 158 -10.61 11.87 -2.06
CA GLN A 158 -9.40 11.15 -1.64
C GLN A 158 -8.25 12.11 -1.28
N SER A 159 -8.52 13.39 -0.98
CA SER A 159 -7.49 14.42 -0.75
C SER A 159 -6.47 14.03 0.32
N THR A 160 -6.94 13.51 1.47
CA THR A 160 -6.07 13.04 2.56
C THR A 160 -5.19 11.86 2.14
N TYR A 161 -5.79 10.86 1.50
CA TYR A 161 -5.06 9.69 0.99
C TYR A 161 -4.08 10.09 -0.13
N ASN A 162 -4.50 10.93 -1.07
CA ASN A 162 -3.62 11.46 -2.12
C ASN A 162 -2.41 12.16 -1.49
N ALA A 163 -2.62 13.07 -0.52
CA ALA A 163 -1.54 13.79 0.15
C ALA A 163 -0.49 12.82 0.72
N THR A 164 -0.92 11.76 1.44
CA THR A 164 0.00 10.76 1.99
C THR A 164 0.80 10.04 0.91
N LYS A 165 0.14 9.65 -0.20
CA LYS A 165 0.79 8.82 -1.24
C LYS A 165 1.69 9.64 -2.16
N PHE A 166 1.38 10.91 -2.42
CA PHE A 166 2.30 11.86 -3.06
C PHE A 166 3.52 12.13 -2.17
N ALA A 167 3.33 12.32 -0.86
CA ALA A 167 4.42 12.50 0.09
C ALA A 167 5.38 11.27 0.09
N VAL A 168 4.86 10.04 0.13
CA VAL A 168 5.67 8.81 0.04
C VAL A 168 6.46 8.76 -1.26
N ARG A 169 5.85 9.14 -2.38
CA ARG A 169 6.53 9.19 -3.68
C ARG A 169 7.70 10.18 -3.63
N GLY A 170 7.45 11.45 -3.28
CA GLY A 170 8.50 12.48 -3.24
C GLY A 170 9.64 12.10 -2.29
N PHE A 171 9.31 11.61 -1.09
CA PHE A 171 10.29 11.10 -0.12
C PHE A 171 11.14 9.96 -0.69
N THR A 172 10.52 8.99 -1.37
CA THR A 172 11.25 7.83 -1.91
C THR A 172 12.12 8.19 -3.12
N GLU A 173 11.65 9.10 -3.98
CA GLU A 173 12.43 9.57 -5.13
C GLU A 173 13.68 10.36 -4.68
N SER A 174 13.57 11.21 -3.63
CA SER A 174 14.72 11.88 -3.01
C SER A 174 15.67 10.88 -2.34
N LEU A 175 15.15 10.00 -1.48
CA LEU A 175 15.93 8.94 -0.84
C LEU A 175 16.74 8.14 -1.85
N ARG A 176 16.14 7.77 -2.98
CA ARG A 176 16.84 7.01 -4.03
C ARG A 176 18.05 7.77 -4.58
N GLN A 177 17.93 9.07 -4.81
CA GLN A 177 19.03 9.89 -5.30
C GLN A 177 20.16 9.99 -4.26
N GLU A 178 19.81 10.19 -2.99
CA GLU A 178 20.79 10.22 -1.90
C GLU A 178 21.54 8.88 -1.75
N LEU A 179 20.84 7.75 -1.85
CA LEU A 179 21.45 6.42 -1.79
C LEU A 179 22.41 6.16 -2.97
N ASP A 180 22.04 6.61 -4.17
CA ASP A 180 22.91 6.53 -5.35
C ASP A 180 24.17 7.43 -5.18
N MET A 181 24.03 8.65 -4.62
CA MET A 181 25.17 9.53 -4.32
C MET A 181 26.10 8.93 -3.28
N MET A 182 25.56 8.31 -2.24
CA MET A 182 26.34 7.67 -1.17
C MET A 182 27.05 6.39 -1.62
N ASN A 183 26.61 5.75 -2.69
CA ASN A 183 27.13 4.46 -3.18
C ASN A 183 27.32 3.41 -2.07
N CYS A 184 26.35 3.34 -1.14
CA CYS A 184 26.45 2.55 0.10
C CYS A 184 25.91 1.12 0.00
N GLY A 185 25.71 0.60 -1.21
CA GLY A 185 25.13 -0.74 -1.44
C GLY A 185 23.63 -0.85 -1.17
N VAL A 186 22.97 0.24 -0.79
CA VAL A 186 21.51 0.28 -0.54
C VAL A 186 20.81 1.01 -1.68
N SER A 187 19.63 0.56 -2.05
CA SER A 187 18.81 1.14 -3.10
C SER A 187 17.37 1.35 -2.62
N ALA A 188 16.54 2.08 -3.39
CA ALA A 188 15.13 2.26 -3.07
C ALA A 188 14.24 2.17 -4.32
N THR A 189 13.01 1.65 -4.12
CA THR A 189 11.95 1.56 -5.13
C THR A 189 10.66 2.18 -4.61
N SER A 190 10.10 3.12 -5.36
CA SER A 190 8.74 3.62 -5.15
C SER A 190 7.74 2.72 -5.87
N VAL A 191 6.80 2.13 -5.13
CA VAL A 191 5.78 1.21 -5.66
C VAL A 191 4.45 1.94 -5.80
N HIS A 192 3.83 1.87 -6.97
CA HIS A 192 2.56 2.50 -7.28
C HIS A 192 1.51 1.46 -7.70
N PRO A 193 0.83 0.83 -6.73
CA PRO A 193 -0.26 -0.09 -7.04
C PRO A 193 -1.48 0.65 -7.58
N GLY A 194 -2.11 0.08 -8.60
CA GLY A 194 -3.46 0.41 -9.00
C GLY A 194 -4.50 -0.31 -8.13
N GLY A 195 -5.60 -0.74 -8.71
CA GLY A 195 -6.64 -1.52 -8.01
C GLY A 195 -6.19 -2.96 -7.76
N ILE A 196 -5.66 -3.23 -6.57
CA ILE A 196 -5.24 -4.57 -6.15
C ILE A 196 -6.34 -5.22 -5.31
N LYS A 197 -6.71 -6.47 -5.64
CA LYS A 197 -7.72 -7.28 -4.92
C LYS A 197 -7.26 -7.58 -3.48
N THR A 198 -7.45 -6.61 -2.59
CA THR A 198 -7.14 -6.68 -1.15
C THR A 198 -8.30 -6.09 -0.35
N ALA A 199 -8.26 -6.25 0.97
CA ALA A 199 -9.31 -5.72 1.84
C ALA A 199 -9.22 -4.19 2.09
N ILE A 200 -8.30 -3.46 1.45
CA ILE A 200 -8.05 -2.04 1.75
C ILE A 200 -9.30 -1.17 1.52
N ALA A 201 -10.07 -1.43 0.45
CA ALA A 201 -11.30 -0.68 0.20
C ALA A 201 -12.39 -1.01 1.24
N ARG A 202 -12.57 -2.30 1.57
CA ARG A 202 -13.55 -2.71 2.59
C ARG A 202 -13.22 -2.16 3.97
N LYS A 203 -11.93 -2.13 4.33
CA LYS A 203 -11.43 -1.58 5.61
C LYS A 203 -11.28 -0.05 5.59
N SER A 204 -11.56 0.62 4.46
CA SER A 204 -11.44 2.08 4.40
C SER A 204 -12.46 2.76 5.31
N VAL A 205 -12.03 3.85 5.93
CA VAL A 205 -12.92 4.76 6.65
C VAL A 205 -13.51 5.75 5.65
N ALA A 206 -14.80 6.07 5.78
CA ALA A 206 -15.46 7.07 4.96
C ALA A 206 -16.25 8.02 5.86
N ALA A 207 -16.20 9.32 5.55
CA ALA A 207 -17.00 10.32 6.22
C ALA A 207 -18.50 10.13 5.89
N PRO A 208 -19.42 10.43 6.82
CA PRO A 208 -20.88 10.31 6.57
C PRO A 208 -21.34 11.09 5.34
N GLU A 209 -20.73 12.25 5.10
CA GLU A 209 -21.08 13.20 4.03
C GLU A 209 -20.71 12.69 2.63
N ILE A 210 -19.98 11.58 2.53
CA ILE A 210 -19.60 10.97 1.26
C ILE A 210 -20.81 10.63 0.39
N GLU A 211 -21.92 10.23 1.04
CA GLU A 211 -23.16 9.90 0.36
C GLU A 211 -23.82 11.12 -0.29
N GLU A 212 -23.88 12.22 0.41
CA GLU A 212 -24.41 13.48 -0.11
C GLU A 212 -23.58 13.98 -1.31
N PHE A 213 -22.27 13.92 -1.19
CA PHE A 213 -21.34 14.36 -2.21
C PHE A 213 -21.36 13.48 -3.47
N THR A 214 -21.36 12.15 -3.30
CA THR A 214 -21.24 11.19 -4.42
C THR A 214 -22.58 10.65 -4.94
N GLY A 215 -23.66 10.77 -4.17
CA GLY A 215 -24.95 10.14 -4.43
C GLY A 215 -24.99 8.65 -4.08
N THR A 216 -23.92 8.12 -3.46
CA THR A 216 -23.76 6.68 -3.16
C THR A 216 -23.40 6.52 -1.70
N ASP A 217 -24.12 5.65 -0.96
CA ASP A 217 -23.75 5.31 0.41
C ASP A 217 -22.36 4.68 0.48
N SER A 218 -21.74 4.77 1.66
CA SER A 218 -20.37 4.32 1.86
C SER A 218 -20.12 2.87 1.46
N GLU A 219 -21.05 1.97 1.82
CA GLU A 219 -20.89 0.53 1.55
C GLU A 219 -21.01 0.21 0.06
N SER A 220 -22.03 0.75 -0.61
CA SER A 220 -22.18 0.64 -2.07
C SER A 220 -21.01 1.28 -2.81
N GLY A 221 -20.47 2.38 -2.29
CA GLY A 221 -19.29 3.04 -2.82
C GLY A 221 -18.03 2.16 -2.76
N LYS A 222 -17.80 1.51 -1.62
CA LYS A 222 -16.70 0.53 -1.45
C LYS A 222 -16.84 -0.64 -2.40
N GLN A 223 -18.01 -1.26 -2.50
CA GLN A 223 -18.27 -2.37 -3.40
C GLN A 223 -18.10 -1.96 -4.88
N PHE A 224 -18.54 -0.76 -5.23
CA PHE A 224 -18.32 -0.21 -6.57
C PHE A 224 -16.83 -0.02 -6.86
N PHE A 225 -16.07 0.52 -5.91
CA PHE A 225 -14.65 0.74 -6.04
C PHE A 225 -13.86 -0.57 -6.18
N GLU A 226 -14.28 -1.63 -5.47
CA GLU A 226 -13.67 -2.97 -5.59
C GLU A 226 -13.79 -3.57 -6.99
N LYS A 227 -14.79 -3.19 -7.80
CA LYS A 227 -14.91 -3.66 -9.19
C LYS A 227 -13.76 -3.21 -10.09
N PHE A 228 -13.07 -2.14 -9.71
CA PHE A 228 -11.88 -1.66 -10.40
C PHE A 228 -10.61 -2.38 -9.94
N PHE A 229 -10.69 -3.25 -8.94
CA PHE A 229 -9.55 -4.03 -8.46
C PHE A 229 -9.36 -5.24 -9.38
N ILE A 230 -8.56 -5.03 -10.42
CA ILE A 230 -8.35 -6.01 -11.49
C ILE A 230 -7.08 -6.85 -11.32
N THR A 231 -6.12 -6.38 -10.53
CA THR A 231 -4.85 -7.07 -10.29
C THR A 231 -4.93 -7.89 -8.99
N SER A 232 -4.55 -9.17 -9.03
CA SER A 232 -4.48 -9.99 -7.81
C SER A 232 -3.27 -9.60 -6.94
N ALA A 233 -3.32 -9.93 -5.65
CA ALA A 233 -2.21 -9.68 -4.73
C ALA A 233 -0.95 -10.46 -5.14
N GLU A 234 -1.11 -11.69 -5.66
CA GLU A 234 -0.03 -12.53 -6.15
C GLU A 234 0.68 -11.89 -7.34
N LYS A 235 -0.09 -11.41 -8.32
CA LYS A 235 0.46 -10.71 -9.47
C LYS A 235 1.14 -9.40 -9.08
N ALA A 236 0.58 -8.68 -8.12
CA ALA A 236 1.18 -7.47 -7.60
C ALA A 236 2.54 -7.76 -6.94
N ALA A 237 2.62 -8.79 -6.10
CA ALA A 237 3.88 -9.20 -5.47
C ALA A 237 4.92 -9.62 -6.51
N ASP A 238 4.55 -10.42 -7.54
CA ASP A 238 5.44 -10.79 -8.63
C ASP A 238 6.06 -9.57 -9.33
N ILE A 239 5.23 -8.56 -9.66
CA ILE A 239 5.68 -7.35 -10.33
C ILE A 239 6.65 -6.57 -9.43
N ILE A 240 6.31 -6.43 -8.14
CA ILE A 240 7.15 -5.72 -7.16
C ILE A 240 8.50 -6.43 -7.00
N LEU A 241 8.51 -7.75 -6.76
CA LEU A 241 9.73 -8.51 -6.55
C LEU A 241 10.64 -8.52 -7.80
N LYS A 242 10.04 -8.59 -9.01
CA LYS A 242 10.79 -8.42 -10.27
C LYS A 242 11.42 -7.03 -10.38
N ALA A 243 10.71 -5.98 -9.98
CA ALA A 243 11.23 -4.62 -9.98
C ALA A 243 12.40 -4.45 -8.99
N VAL A 244 12.33 -5.07 -7.81
CA VAL A 244 13.42 -5.09 -6.82
C VAL A 244 14.65 -5.82 -7.39
N LYS A 245 14.48 -7.03 -7.99
CA LYS A 245 15.56 -7.77 -8.66
C LYS A 245 16.18 -6.95 -9.82
N GLY A 246 15.36 -6.17 -10.52
CA GLY A 246 15.78 -5.27 -11.60
C GLY A 246 16.31 -3.91 -11.14
N ASN A 247 16.38 -3.65 -9.82
CA ASN A 247 16.78 -2.37 -9.23
C ASN A 247 16.03 -1.15 -9.81
N LYS A 248 14.73 -1.30 -10.06
CA LYS A 248 13.90 -0.24 -10.63
C LYS A 248 13.68 0.87 -9.60
N ARG A 249 13.79 2.13 -10.02
CA ARG A 249 13.52 3.30 -9.17
C ARG A 249 12.04 3.42 -8.83
N ARG A 250 11.18 3.07 -9.80
CA ARG A 250 9.72 3.13 -9.71
C ARG A 250 9.09 1.93 -10.40
N VAL A 251 8.00 1.43 -9.84
CA VAL A 251 7.20 0.36 -10.43
C VAL A 251 5.71 0.69 -10.38
N LEU A 252 5.06 0.58 -11.52
CA LEU A 252 3.60 0.65 -11.67
C LEU A 252 3.05 -0.76 -11.59
N VAL A 253 2.07 -0.99 -10.72
CA VAL A 253 1.53 -2.35 -10.49
C VAL A 253 0.08 -2.41 -10.94
N GLY A 254 -0.13 -3.03 -12.06
CA GLY A 254 -1.42 -3.16 -12.72
C GLY A 254 -1.56 -2.29 -13.97
N PRO A 255 -2.39 -2.71 -14.94
CA PRO A 255 -2.57 -1.99 -16.19
C PRO A 255 -3.27 -0.63 -16.00
N ASP A 256 -4.11 -0.51 -14.99
CA ASP A 256 -4.75 0.73 -14.58
C ASP A 256 -3.74 1.78 -14.06
N ALA A 257 -2.74 1.34 -13.29
CA ALA A 257 -1.65 2.22 -12.86
C ALA A 257 -0.83 2.73 -14.05
N VAL A 258 -0.56 1.86 -15.03
CA VAL A 258 0.17 2.24 -16.26
C VAL A 258 -0.64 3.23 -17.10
N ALA A 259 -1.92 2.95 -17.32
CA ALA A 259 -2.79 3.80 -18.12
C ALA A 259 -2.97 5.19 -17.49
N MET A 260 -3.15 5.23 -16.16
CA MET A 260 -3.34 6.49 -15.43
C MET A 260 -2.04 7.32 -15.36
N ASP A 261 -0.88 6.69 -15.15
CA ASP A 261 0.42 7.39 -15.19
C ASP A 261 0.67 8.01 -16.57
N ALA A 262 0.36 7.27 -17.64
CA ALA A 262 0.45 7.79 -19.01
C ALA A 262 -0.50 8.98 -19.22
N MET A 263 -1.76 8.88 -18.79
CA MET A 263 -2.75 9.94 -18.90
C MET A 263 -2.30 11.23 -18.17
N VAL A 264 -1.84 11.10 -16.93
CA VAL A 264 -1.39 12.27 -16.14
C VAL A 264 -0.15 12.92 -16.76
N ARG A 265 0.75 12.15 -17.37
CA ARG A 265 1.96 12.69 -18.03
C ARG A 265 1.67 13.38 -19.33
N THR A 266 0.70 12.90 -20.09
CA THR A 266 0.32 13.47 -21.39
C THR A 266 -0.72 14.58 -21.28
N LEU A 267 -1.57 14.53 -20.25
CA LEU A 267 -2.68 15.45 -20.00
C LEU A 267 -2.64 15.98 -18.55
N PRO A 268 -1.58 16.71 -18.13
CA PRO A 268 -1.30 17.00 -16.71
C PRO A 268 -2.39 17.80 -16.00
N GLU A 269 -3.17 18.59 -16.71
CA GLU A 269 -4.30 19.38 -16.19
C GLU A 269 -5.65 18.78 -16.64
N THR A 270 -5.76 18.40 -17.90
CA THR A 270 -7.02 17.95 -18.52
C THR A 270 -7.53 16.63 -17.89
N TYR A 271 -6.65 15.78 -17.35
CA TYR A 271 -7.08 14.54 -16.68
C TYR A 271 -8.07 14.82 -15.53
N GLN A 272 -7.91 15.96 -14.85
CA GLN A 272 -8.82 16.35 -13.76
C GLN A 272 -10.23 16.61 -14.27
N ALA A 273 -10.37 17.30 -15.40
CA ALA A 273 -11.66 17.53 -16.03
C ALA A 273 -12.33 16.23 -16.50
N ILE A 274 -11.55 15.29 -17.02
CA ILE A 274 -12.02 13.95 -17.42
C ILE A 274 -12.58 13.22 -16.21
N ILE A 275 -11.84 13.15 -15.10
CA ILE A 275 -12.26 12.51 -13.86
C ILE A 275 -13.54 13.16 -13.31
N VAL A 276 -13.59 14.50 -13.23
CA VAL A 276 -14.76 15.23 -12.76
C VAL A 276 -15.97 14.95 -13.64
N GLY A 277 -15.80 14.94 -14.97
CA GLY A 277 -16.87 14.62 -15.92
C GLY A 277 -17.45 13.20 -15.70
N GLN A 278 -16.58 12.22 -15.48
CA GLN A 278 -16.99 10.86 -15.18
C GLN A 278 -17.74 10.78 -13.83
N MET A 279 -17.23 11.42 -12.78
CA MET A 279 -17.88 11.41 -11.47
C MET A 279 -19.24 12.11 -11.48
N LYS A 280 -19.38 13.24 -12.18
CA LYS A 280 -20.68 13.91 -12.36
C LYS A 280 -21.71 13.01 -13.05
N LYS A 281 -21.32 12.30 -14.11
CA LYS A 281 -22.19 11.33 -14.81
C LYS A 281 -22.60 10.19 -13.87
N MET A 282 -21.66 9.66 -13.08
CA MET A 282 -21.95 8.60 -12.11
C MET A 282 -22.92 9.07 -11.02
N ARG A 283 -22.67 10.24 -10.44
CA ARG A 283 -23.54 10.86 -9.43
C ARG A 283 -24.96 11.04 -9.97
N ALA A 284 -25.11 11.61 -11.15
CA ALA A 284 -26.41 11.81 -11.79
C ALA A 284 -27.16 10.47 -11.97
N LYS A 285 -26.48 9.42 -12.42
CA LYS A 285 -27.05 8.08 -12.58
C LYS A 285 -27.52 7.48 -11.24
N GLN A 286 -26.74 7.64 -10.18
CA GLN A 286 -27.10 7.14 -8.85
C GLN A 286 -28.29 7.88 -8.25
N LEU A 287 -28.33 9.21 -8.38
CA LEU A 287 -29.47 10.01 -7.92
C LEU A 287 -30.76 9.66 -8.67
N ALA A 288 -30.70 9.47 -9.99
CA ALA A 288 -31.86 9.03 -10.78
C ALA A 288 -32.35 7.65 -10.32
N ARG A 289 -31.42 6.72 -10.03
CA ARG A 289 -31.78 5.38 -9.52
C ARG A 289 -32.43 5.44 -8.14
N LYS A 290 -31.95 6.31 -7.23
CA LYS A 290 -32.56 6.52 -5.91
C LYS A 290 -33.98 7.06 -6.04
N LYS A 291 -34.21 8.10 -6.88
CA LYS A 291 -35.53 8.66 -7.14
C LYS A 291 -36.49 7.62 -7.67
N ARG A 292 -36.07 6.78 -8.64
CA ARG A 292 -36.93 5.71 -9.17
C ARG A 292 -37.30 4.68 -8.10
N LYS A 293 -36.33 4.23 -7.28
CA LYS A 293 -36.62 3.28 -6.20
C LYS A 293 -37.58 3.86 -5.13
N ALA A 294 -37.47 5.15 -4.82
CA ALA A 294 -38.37 5.81 -3.89
C ALA A 294 -39.79 5.84 -4.45
N ALA A 295 -39.99 6.24 -5.72
CA ALA A 295 -41.28 6.24 -6.38
C ALA A 295 -41.90 4.83 -6.48
N GLU A 296 -41.07 3.80 -6.79
CA GLU A 296 -41.55 2.39 -6.81
C GLU A 296 -42.00 1.92 -5.42
N LYS A 297 -41.37 2.35 -4.35
CA LYS A 297 -41.75 2.01 -2.98
C LYS A 297 -43.01 2.74 -2.53
N GLU A 298 -43.17 4.00 -2.88
CA GLU A 298 -44.40 4.77 -2.63
C GLU A 298 -45.60 4.16 -3.34
N ALA A 299 -45.44 3.76 -4.61
CA ALA A 299 -46.50 3.11 -5.40
C ALA A 299 -46.88 1.71 -4.88
N GLN A 300 -46.00 1.01 -4.15
CA GLN A 300 -46.30 -0.29 -3.54
C GLN A 300 -46.94 -0.15 -2.14
N SER A 301 -46.85 1.02 -1.53
CA SER A 301 -47.44 1.29 -0.21
C SER A 301 -48.78 2.04 -0.26
N ALA A 302 -49.21 2.46 -1.45
CA ALA A 302 -50.53 3.04 -1.75
C ALA A 302 -51.46 1.99 -2.33
#